data_09e4fe399c5ff4b6eddf6bc0eb2f2c34
#
_entry.id   09e4fe399c5ff4b6eddf6bc0eb2f2c34
#
_cell.length_a   1.000
_cell.length_b   1.000
_cell.length_c   1.000
_cell.angle_alpha   90.00
_cell.angle_beta   90.00
_cell.angle_gamma   90.00
#
_symmetry.space_group_name_H-M   'P 1'
#
loop_
_entity.id
_entity.type
_entity.pdbx_description
1 polymer ?
#
loop_
_entity_poly.entity_id
_entity_poly.type
_entity_poly.pdbx_seq_one_letter_code
_entity_poly.pdbx_strand_id
1 'polypeptide(L)'
;MKHRPITICALLLASLHIVGPSMTPASSAVPADRKPELTSMEKEMTQHSYVGMWVTDGGHIRHELLPNGRYDEARGTRASAYQGRYEIKGNHIDYWDDTGFTADGNFVDKDTLHHGGMIFRRQ
;
A
#
# COMPACT_ATOMS: atom_id res chain seq x y z
N MET A 1 90.37 -25.60 -19.17
CA MET A 1 89.53 -24.52 -19.60
C MET A 1 88.09 -25.01 -19.67
N LYS A 2 87.31 -24.56 -18.76
CA LYS A 2 85.95 -25.07 -18.62
C LYS A 2 85.01 -23.94 -18.99
N HIS A 3 84.30 -24.11 -20.11
CA HIS A 3 83.21 -23.24 -20.46
C HIS A 3 81.98 -23.70 -19.70
N ARG A 4 81.47 -22.79 -18.90
CA ARG A 4 80.20 -23.00 -18.22
C ARG A 4 79.09 -22.57 -19.16
N PRO A 5 78.08 -23.40 -19.41
CA PRO A 5 76.90 -22.95 -20.10
C PRO A 5 76.07 -22.01 -19.20
N ILE A 6 75.73 -20.92 -19.77
CA ILE A 6 74.82 -19.95 -19.11
C ILE A 6 73.42 -20.53 -19.29
N THR A 7 72.85 -20.93 -18.15
CA THR A 7 71.45 -21.33 -18.11
C THR A 7 70.60 -20.07 -18.16
N ILE A 8 69.91 -19.89 -19.26
CA ILE A 8 68.93 -18.82 -19.36
C ILE A 8 67.67 -19.28 -18.64
N CYS A 9 67.44 -18.69 -17.47
CA CYS A 9 66.15 -18.80 -16.78
C CYS A 9 65.10 -18.05 -17.61
N ALA A 10 64.21 -18.81 -18.26
CA ALA A 10 63.01 -18.26 -18.85
C ALA A 10 62.03 -17.89 -17.74
N LEU A 11 61.88 -16.61 -17.51
CA LEU A 11 60.81 -16.08 -16.67
C LEU A 11 59.48 -16.28 -17.39
N LEU A 12 58.72 -17.26 -16.92
CA LEU A 12 57.33 -17.41 -17.23
C LEU A 12 56.56 -16.32 -16.49
N LEU A 13 56.21 -15.26 -17.20
CA LEU A 13 55.22 -14.30 -16.78
C LEU A 13 53.84 -14.98 -16.79
N ALA A 14 53.43 -15.46 -15.64
CA ALA A 14 52.05 -15.86 -15.45
C ALA A 14 51.15 -14.62 -15.48
N SER A 15 50.52 -14.36 -16.58
CA SER A 15 49.47 -13.36 -16.67
C SER A 15 48.29 -13.82 -15.78
N LEU A 16 48.20 -13.27 -14.61
CA LEU A 16 47.04 -13.45 -13.75
C LEU A 16 45.90 -12.63 -14.33
N HIS A 17 45.06 -13.27 -15.14
CA HIS A 17 43.81 -12.67 -15.55
C HIS A 17 42.86 -12.76 -14.40
N ILE A 18 42.75 -11.66 -13.69
CA ILE A 18 41.68 -11.48 -12.70
C ILE A 18 40.41 -11.24 -13.53
N VAL A 19 39.67 -12.30 -13.78
CA VAL A 19 38.30 -12.18 -14.19
C VAL A 19 37.52 -11.74 -12.99
N GLY A 20 37.29 -10.44 -12.88
CA GLY A 20 36.41 -9.89 -11.88
C GLY A 20 35.00 -10.49 -12.06
N PRO A 21 34.29 -10.80 -10.99
CA PRO A 21 32.91 -11.25 -11.11
C PRO A 21 32.12 -10.14 -11.78
N SER A 22 31.63 -10.42 -12.98
CA SER A 22 30.60 -9.58 -13.60
C SER A 22 29.38 -9.65 -12.72
N MET A 23 29.21 -8.69 -11.86
CA MET A 23 27.92 -8.46 -11.25
C MET A 23 27.00 -7.95 -12.35
N THR A 24 26.30 -8.86 -12.97
CA THR A 24 25.10 -8.48 -13.68
C THR A 24 24.11 -8.04 -12.64
N PRO A 25 23.66 -6.77 -12.65
CA PRO A 25 22.55 -6.40 -11.83
C PRO A 25 21.39 -7.30 -12.22
N ALA A 26 20.92 -8.11 -11.30
CA ALA A 26 19.67 -8.82 -11.48
C ALA A 26 18.60 -7.74 -11.68
N SER A 27 18.26 -7.46 -12.92
CA SER A 27 17.11 -6.65 -13.26
C SER A 27 15.90 -7.43 -12.78
N SER A 28 15.42 -7.12 -11.57
CA SER A 28 14.12 -7.57 -11.11
C SER A 28 13.11 -6.87 -12.01
N ALA A 29 12.83 -7.44 -13.15
CA ALA A 29 11.72 -7.01 -13.96
C ALA A 29 10.45 -7.27 -13.15
N VAL A 30 9.93 -6.22 -12.49
CA VAL A 30 8.60 -6.24 -11.93
C VAL A 30 7.64 -6.48 -13.11
N PRO A 31 6.83 -7.56 -13.10
CA PRO A 31 5.89 -7.78 -14.19
C PRO A 31 4.97 -6.55 -14.28
N ALA A 32 4.84 -6.00 -15.49
CA ALA A 32 4.07 -4.79 -15.77
C ALA A 32 2.57 -4.90 -15.41
N ASP A 33 2.08 -6.10 -15.15
CA ASP A 33 0.68 -6.40 -14.80
C ASP A 33 0.37 -6.38 -13.30
N ARG A 34 1.34 -6.12 -12.43
CA ARG A 34 1.05 -5.90 -11.02
C ARG A 34 0.58 -4.47 -10.84
N LYS A 35 -0.71 -4.33 -10.58
CA LYS A 35 -1.26 -3.12 -9.99
C LYS A 35 -0.41 -2.78 -8.75
N PRO A 36 0.16 -1.56 -8.66
CA PRO A 36 1.01 -1.22 -7.53
C PRO A 36 0.20 -1.37 -6.23
N GLU A 37 0.61 -2.32 -5.41
CA GLU A 37 0.04 -2.50 -4.10
C GLU A 37 0.55 -1.37 -3.20
N LEU A 38 -0.38 -0.61 -2.63
CA LEU A 38 -0.05 0.46 -1.69
C LEU A 38 0.69 -0.14 -0.49
N THR A 39 1.79 0.50 -0.10
CA THR A 39 2.48 0.16 1.14
C THR A 39 1.54 0.33 2.34
N SER A 40 1.81 -0.39 3.42
CA SER A 40 1.01 -0.26 4.66
C SER A 40 0.92 1.17 5.15
N MET A 41 2.01 1.96 5.01
CA MET A 41 2.03 3.38 5.39
C MET A 41 1.12 4.24 4.51
N GLU A 42 1.13 4.05 3.19
CA GLU A 42 0.27 4.79 2.26
C GLU A 42 -1.20 4.47 2.50
N LYS A 43 -1.52 3.20 2.77
CA LYS A 43 -2.86 2.75 3.12
C LYS A 43 -3.34 3.41 4.41
N GLU A 44 -2.49 3.45 5.44
CA GLU A 44 -2.78 4.07 6.73
C GLU A 44 -2.95 5.58 6.61
N MET A 45 -2.09 6.27 5.85
CA MET A 45 -2.21 7.70 5.57
C MET A 45 -3.50 8.03 4.81
N THR A 46 -3.91 7.21 3.84
CA THR A 46 -5.15 7.40 3.09
C THR A 46 -6.37 7.24 3.99
N GLN A 47 -6.38 6.24 4.87
CA GLN A 47 -7.44 6.06 5.86
C GLN A 47 -7.52 7.26 6.81
N HIS A 48 -6.38 7.75 7.30
CA HIS A 48 -6.32 8.91 8.20
C HIS A 48 -6.89 10.19 7.59
N SER A 49 -6.75 10.40 6.30
CA SER A 49 -7.28 11.60 5.64
C SER A 49 -8.81 11.63 5.62
N TYR A 50 -9.48 10.49 5.77
CA TYR A 50 -10.95 10.38 5.80
C TYR A 50 -11.52 10.03 7.17
N VAL A 51 -10.70 9.87 8.17
CA VAL A 51 -11.14 9.67 9.56
C VAL A 51 -12.02 10.84 10.03
N GLY A 52 -13.09 10.53 10.73
CA GLY A 52 -14.02 11.51 11.27
C GLY A 52 -15.48 11.12 11.11
N MET A 53 -16.35 12.08 11.39
CA MET A 53 -17.80 11.90 11.32
C MET A 53 -18.32 12.33 9.95
N TRP A 54 -19.13 11.47 9.36
CA TRP A 54 -19.80 11.67 8.08
C TRP A 54 -21.30 11.58 8.27
N VAL A 55 -22.04 12.57 7.82
CA VAL A 55 -23.46 12.72 8.11
C VAL A 55 -24.27 12.98 6.87
N THR A 56 -25.41 12.30 6.71
CA THR A 56 -26.37 12.61 5.65
C THR A 56 -27.09 13.93 5.91
N ASP A 57 -27.65 14.51 4.86
CA ASP A 57 -28.48 15.71 4.99
C ASP A 57 -29.64 15.40 5.98
N GLY A 58 -29.85 16.29 6.93
CA GLY A 58 -30.83 16.09 8.02
C GLY A 58 -30.32 15.26 9.20
N GLY A 59 -29.09 14.71 9.13
CA GLY A 59 -28.45 14.05 10.29
C GLY A 59 -29.02 12.69 10.68
N HIS A 60 -29.85 12.07 9.82
CA HIS A 60 -30.46 10.78 10.15
C HIS A 60 -29.45 9.63 10.24
N ILE A 61 -28.46 9.61 9.34
CA ILE A 61 -27.38 8.63 9.38
C ILE A 61 -26.08 9.36 9.69
N ARG A 62 -25.41 8.88 10.70
CA ARG A 62 -24.11 9.40 11.17
C ARG A 62 -23.11 8.26 11.16
N HIS A 63 -22.06 8.41 10.39
CA HIS A 63 -21.12 7.36 10.07
C HIS A 63 -19.73 7.81 10.53
N GLU A 64 -19.21 7.23 11.57
CA GLU A 64 -17.88 7.56 12.09
C GLU A 64 -16.83 6.59 11.54
N LEU A 65 -15.83 7.13 10.86
CA LEU A 65 -14.63 6.40 10.45
C LEU A 65 -13.55 6.62 11.51
N LEU A 66 -13.21 5.56 12.22
CA LEU A 66 -12.21 5.58 13.29
C LEU A 66 -10.79 5.36 12.75
N PRO A 67 -9.77 5.90 13.43
CA PRO A 67 -8.38 5.75 12.95
C PRO A 67 -7.84 4.32 13.00
N ASN A 68 -8.49 3.42 13.74
CA ASN A 68 -8.11 2.01 13.85
C ASN A 68 -8.64 1.12 12.72
N GLY A 69 -9.25 1.71 11.67
CA GLY A 69 -9.85 0.94 10.57
C GLY A 69 -11.25 0.39 10.88
N ARG A 70 -11.86 0.81 11.98
CA ARG A 70 -13.22 0.46 12.36
C ARG A 70 -14.18 1.59 12.02
N TYR A 71 -15.44 1.25 11.74
CA TYR A 71 -16.50 2.24 11.60
C TYR A 71 -17.64 1.95 12.58
N ASP A 72 -18.36 3.00 12.93
CA ASP A 72 -19.56 2.96 13.74
C ASP A 72 -20.64 3.83 13.08
N GLU A 73 -21.80 3.26 12.82
CA GLU A 73 -22.92 3.96 12.19
C GLU A 73 -24.11 4.05 13.12
N ALA A 74 -24.60 5.28 13.33
CA ALA A 74 -25.85 5.54 14.02
C ALA A 74 -26.95 5.90 13.03
N ARG A 75 -28.16 5.45 13.27
CA ARG A 75 -29.36 5.76 12.49
C ARG A 75 -30.47 6.30 13.36
N GLY A 76 -30.93 7.53 13.09
CA GLY A 76 -31.92 8.19 13.93
C GLY A 76 -31.47 8.23 15.39
N THR A 77 -32.26 7.64 16.27
CA THR A 77 -31.95 7.54 17.71
C THR A 77 -31.14 6.28 18.08
N ARG A 78 -30.93 5.37 17.12
CA ARG A 78 -30.19 4.13 17.34
C ARG A 78 -28.70 4.38 17.18
N ALA A 79 -27.96 4.40 18.28
CA ALA A 79 -26.51 4.43 18.28
C ALA A 79 -25.96 3.05 17.87
N SER A 80 -24.81 3.04 17.22
CA SER A 80 -24.10 1.81 16.79
C SER A 80 -25.04 0.81 16.08
N ALA A 81 -25.85 1.32 15.17
CA ALA A 81 -26.77 0.49 14.39
C ALA A 81 -26.05 -0.53 13.52
N TYR A 82 -24.86 -0.13 13.01
CA TYR A 82 -23.92 -0.98 12.29
C TYR A 82 -22.49 -0.66 12.73
N GLN A 83 -21.69 -1.69 12.86
CA GLN A 83 -20.26 -1.59 13.19
C GLN A 83 -19.49 -2.60 12.38
N GLY A 84 -18.25 -2.28 12.07
CA GLY A 84 -17.37 -3.18 11.33
C GLY A 84 -16.02 -2.57 11.04
N ARG A 85 -15.34 -3.12 10.06
CA ARG A 85 -14.07 -2.59 9.55
C ARG A 85 -14.28 -1.93 8.20
N TYR A 86 -13.39 -1.02 7.87
CA TYR A 86 -13.33 -0.43 6.55
C TYR A 86 -11.91 -0.42 6.00
N GLU A 87 -11.80 -0.35 4.70
CA GLU A 87 -10.54 -0.11 4.00
C GLU A 87 -10.73 0.94 2.91
N ILE A 88 -9.74 1.80 2.73
CA ILE A 88 -9.76 2.83 1.70
C ILE A 88 -8.59 2.61 0.76
N LYS A 89 -8.90 2.61 -0.55
CA LYS A 89 -7.94 2.56 -1.65
C LYS A 89 -8.19 3.75 -2.57
N GLY A 90 -7.31 4.74 -2.53
CA GLY A 90 -7.53 5.99 -3.23
C GLY A 90 -8.76 6.72 -2.68
N ASN A 91 -9.79 6.88 -3.51
CA ASN A 91 -11.07 7.47 -3.14
C ASN A 91 -12.20 6.45 -2.96
N HIS A 92 -11.89 5.15 -3.01
CA HIS A 92 -12.87 4.08 -2.83
C HIS A 92 -12.78 3.53 -1.41
N ILE A 93 -13.93 3.32 -0.76
CA ILE A 93 -14.05 2.72 0.56
C ILE A 93 -14.86 1.43 0.49
N ASP A 94 -14.33 0.38 1.10
CA ASP A 94 -15.01 -0.90 1.30
C ASP A 94 -15.31 -1.09 2.78
N TYR A 95 -16.48 -1.63 3.07
CA TYR A 95 -16.97 -1.91 4.43
C TYR A 95 -17.27 -3.39 4.61
N TRP A 96 -16.94 -3.90 5.77
CA TRP A 96 -17.31 -5.25 6.23
C TRP A 96 -17.95 -5.13 7.60
N ASP A 97 -19.26 -5.28 7.63
CA ASP A 97 -20.04 -5.28 8.86
C ASP A 97 -19.74 -6.51 9.71
N ASP A 98 -19.75 -6.38 11.03
CA ASP A 98 -19.46 -7.48 11.95
C ASP A 98 -20.48 -8.64 11.85
N THR A 99 -21.64 -8.40 11.24
CA THR A 99 -22.67 -9.42 10.98
C THR A 99 -22.54 -10.08 9.61
N GLY A 100 -21.55 -9.67 8.80
CA GLY A 100 -21.20 -10.30 7.53
C GLY A 100 -21.70 -9.56 6.28
N PHE A 101 -22.38 -8.43 6.41
CA PHE A 101 -22.72 -7.59 5.27
C PHE A 101 -21.52 -6.82 4.75
N THR A 102 -21.51 -6.59 3.44
CA THR A 102 -20.50 -5.75 2.80
C THR A 102 -21.17 -4.57 2.11
N ALA A 103 -20.47 -3.47 2.03
CA ALA A 103 -20.89 -2.28 1.31
C ALA A 103 -19.66 -1.54 0.78
N ASP A 104 -19.90 -0.59 -0.10
CA ASP A 104 -18.84 0.25 -0.64
C ASP A 104 -19.30 1.69 -0.84
N GLY A 105 -18.36 2.55 -1.15
CA GLY A 105 -18.61 3.95 -1.44
C GLY A 105 -17.44 4.64 -2.11
N ASN A 106 -17.65 5.89 -2.49
CA ASN A 106 -16.61 6.70 -3.11
C ASN A 106 -16.60 8.11 -2.51
N PHE A 107 -15.42 8.56 -2.13
CA PHE A 107 -15.20 9.97 -1.80
C PHE A 107 -15.06 10.76 -3.10
N VAL A 108 -15.99 11.64 -3.35
CA VAL A 108 -15.97 12.50 -4.55
C VAL A 108 -15.10 13.73 -4.34
N ASP A 109 -14.90 14.12 -3.10
CA ASP A 109 -13.91 15.08 -2.60
C ASP A 109 -13.57 14.77 -1.13
N LYS A 110 -12.73 15.60 -0.51
CA LYS A 110 -12.27 15.39 0.89
C LYS A 110 -13.39 15.45 1.94
N ASP A 111 -14.54 16.03 1.61
CA ASP A 111 -15.64 16.28 2.52
C ASP A 111 -16.97 15.67 2.07
N THR A 112 -16.98 14.91 0.98
CA THR A 112 -18.18 14.31 0.40
C THR A 112 -17.97 12.84 0.10
N LEU A 113 -18.83 12.00 0.68
CA LEU A 113 -18.85 10.55 0.47
C LEU A 113 -20.19 10.15 -0.15
N HIS A 114 -20.14 9.44 -1.26
CA HIS A 114 -21.29 8.74 -1.85
C HIS A 114 -21.28 7.29 -1.40
N HIS A 115 -22.30 6.88 -0.66
CA HIS A 115 -22.41 5.54 -0.12
C HIS A 115 -23.88 5.12 0.00
N GLY A 116 -24.21 3.92 -0.47
CA GLY A 116 -25.57 3.36 -0.37
C GLY A 116 -26.67 4.21 -1.03
N GLY A 117 -26.34 4.92 -2.10
CA GLY A 117 -27.26 5.85 -2.77
C GLY A 117 -27.49 7.17 -2.03
N MET A 118 -26.74 7.41 -0.95
CA MET A 118 -26.82 8.61 -0.11
C MET A 118 -25.56 9.44 -0.23
N ILE A 119 -25.68 10.72 0.09
CA ILE A 119 -24.56 11.65 0.18
C ILE A 119 -24.31 11.98 1.64
N PHE A 120 -23.08 11.74 2.06
CA PHE A 120 -22.58 12.09 3.39
C PHE A 120 -21.66 13.28 3.29
N ARG A 121 -21.75 14.16 4.27
CA ARG A 121 -20.86 15.31 4.44
C ARG A 121 -20.04 15.14 5.69
N ARG A 122 -18.76 15.50 5.61
CA ARG A 122 -17.89 15.55 6.78
C ARG A 122 -18.35 16.63 7.75
N GLN A 123 -18.35 16.32 9.04
CA GLN A 123 -18.60 17.28 10.12
C GLN A 123 -17.30 17.88 10.64
#